data_68eb973909d6ad55ec9ee6f1a6816b36
#
_entry.id   68eb973909d6ad55ec9ee6f1a6816b36
#
_cell.length_a   1.000
_cell.length_b   1.000
_cell.length_c   1.000
_cell.angle_alpha   90.00
_cell.angle_beta   90.00
_cell.angle_gamma   90.00
#
_symmetry.space_group_name_H-M   'P 1'
#
loop_
_entity.id
_entity.type
_entity.pdbx_description
1 polymer ?
#
loop_
_entity_poly.entity_id
_entity_poly.type
_entity_poly.pdbx_seq_one_letter_code
_entity_poly.pdbx_strand_id
1 'polypeptide(L)'
;IVDGIVHYCVANIPGAVARSASVAYAAQMLPLILHLLNDGEEETCIRDGYYRRALTIYRGLLTHEETSAVQGRPWVRPEEALGISGFRLDPAPLASDTRSTHFYSWAEDGGAQTEHSS
;
A
#
# COMPACT_ATOMS: atom_id res chain seq x y z
N ILE A 1 19.02 17.61 -14.71
CA ILE A 1 18.98 17.19 -16.12
C ILE A 1 19.89 15.99 -16.25
N VAL A 2 19.36 14.87 -16.71
CA VAL A 2 20.12 13.67 -17.01
C VAL A 2 19.93 13.34 -18.49
N ASP A 3 21.02 13.12 -19.22
CA ASP A 3 21.01 12.83 -20.66
C ASP A 3 20.24 13.88 -21.52
N GLY A 4 20.30 15.15 -21.12
CA GLY A 4 19.58 16.23 -21.80
C GLY A 4 18.09 16.32 -21.50
N ILE A 5 17.56 15.44 -20.65
CA ILE A 5 16.14 15.41 -20.27
C ILE A 5 15.96 16.10 -18.92
N VAL A 6 14.95 16.96 -18.83
CA VAL A 6 14.57 17.61 -17.58
C VAL A 6 13.71 16.64 -16.76
N HIS A 7 14.21 16.28 -15.60
CA HIS A 7 13.49 15.43 -14.63
C HIS A 7 12.88 16.29 -13.53
N TYR A 8 11.57 16.13 -13.32
CA TYR A 8 10.83 16.77 -12.24
C TYR A 8 10.48 15.71 -11.18
N CYS A 9 11.36 15.56 -10.19
CA CYS A 9 11.25 14.52 -9.16
C CYS A 9 10.59 15.09 -7.89
N VAL A 10 9.35 15.56 -8.00
CA VAL A 10 8.59 16.09 -6.86
C VAL A 10 7.45 15.15 -6.51
N ALA A 11 7.45 14.63 -5.28
CA ALA A 11 6.45 13.68 -4.81
C ALA A 11 5.02 14.27 -4.78
N ASN A 12 4.90 15.59 -4.60
CA ASN A 12 3.60 16.27 -4.51
C ASN A 12 3.16 16.93 -5.82
N ILE A 13 3.29 16.25 -6.94
CA ILE A 13 2.73 16.71 -8.22
C ILE A 13 1.22 16.98 -8.12
N PRO A 14 0.39 16.16 -7.43
CA PRO A 14 -1.03 16.45 -7.24
C PRO A 14 -1.32 17.82 -6.63
N GLY A 15 -0.43 18.33 -5.76
CA GLY A 15 -0.57 19.66 -5.18
C GLY A 15 -0.48 20.80 -6.20
N ALA A 16 0.28 20.64 -7.29
CA ALA A 16 0.39 21.62 -8.36
C ALA A 16 -0.86 21.67 -9.26
N VAL A 17 -1.64 20.59 -9.32
CA VAL A 17 -2.87 20.45 -10.11
C VAL A 17 -4.04 19.97 -9.23
N ALA A 18 -4.19 20.57 -8.06
CA ALA A 18 -5.04 20.09 -6.97
C ALA A 18 -6.49 19.81 -7.40
N ARG A 19 -7.10 20.66 -8.23
CA ARG A 19 -8.46 20.46 -8.71
C ARG A 19 -8.59 19.19 -9.54
N SER A 20 -7.71 19.01 -10.52
CA SER A 20 -7.73 17.83 -11.40
C SER A 20 -7.41 16.56 -10.63
N ALA A 21 -6.44 16.63 -9.72
CA ALA A 21 -6.08 15.51 -8.84
C ALA A 21 -7.25 15.11 -7.94
N SER A 22 -7.95 16.06 -7.31
CA SER A 22 -9.10 15.78 -6.45
C SER A 22 -10.26 15.16 -7.21
N VAL A 23 -10.57 15.64 -8.40
CA VAL A 23 -11.62 15.08 -9.26
C VAL A 23 -11.27 13.64 -9.67
N ALA A 24 -10.04 13.42 -10.12
CA ALA A 24 -9.58 12.09 -10.52
C ALA A 24 -9.59 11.11 -9.33
N TYR A 25 -9.11 11.53 -8.16
CA TYR A 25 -9.13 10.74 -6.95
C TYR A 25 -10.58 10.39 -6.53
N ALA A 26 -11.46 11.37 -6.48
CA ALA A 26 -12.87 11.15 -6.12
C ALA A 26 -13.57 10.18 -7.08
N ALA A 27 -13.32 10.30 -8.38
CA ALA A 27 -13.86 9.41 -9.39
C ALA A 27 -13.42 7.95 -9.21
N GLN A 28 -12.18 7.73 -8.76
CA GLN A 28 -11.66 6.39 -8.47
C GLN A 28 -12.13 5.85 -7.11
N MET A 29 -12.23 6.70 -6.11
CA MET A 29 -12.59 6.27 -4.75
C MET A 29 -14.08 6.03 -4.57
N LEU A 30 -14.93 6.80 -5.24
CA LEU A 30 -16.39 6.70 -5.08
C LEU A 30 -16.94 5.28 -5.32
N PRO A 31 -16.60 4.58 -6.41
CA PRO A 31 -17.05 3.20 -6.61
C PRO A 31 -16.62 2.24 -5.50
N LEU A 32 -15.41 2.41 -4.97
CA LEU A 32 -14.88 1.58 -3.90
C LEU A 32 -15.65 1.80 -2.60
N ILE A 33 -15.95 3.07 -2.27
CA ILE A 33 -16.75 3.42 -1.09
C ILE A 33 -18.18 2.89 -1.22
N LEU A 34 -18.80 3.04 -2.39
CA LEU A 34 -20.15 2.52 -2.64
C LEU A 34 -20.21 0.99 -2.51
N HIS A 35 -19.18 0.29 -2.96
CA HIS A 35 -19.09 -1.15 -2.80
C HIS A 35 -19.03 -1.55 -1.31
N LEU A 36 -18.18 -0.88 -0.52
CA LEU A 36 -18.12 -1.09 0.93
C LEU A 36 -19.45 -0.81 1.64
N LEU A 37 -20.16 0.23 1.22
CA LEU A 37 -21.47 0.60 1.82
C LEU A 37 -22.57 -0.38 1.46
N ASN A 38 -22.55 -0.93 0.25
CA ASN A 38 -23.58 -1.86 -0.22
C ASN A 38 -23.42 -3.26 0.38
N ASP A 39 -22.20 -3.76 0.42
CA ASP A 39 -21.89 -5.14 0.82
C ASP A 39 -21.48 -5.27 2.30
N GLY A 40 -21.17 -4.13 2.93
CA GLY A 40 -20.60 -4.06 4.28
C GLY A 40 -19.08 -4.26 4.30
N GLU A 41 -18.43 -3.59 5.24
CA GLU A 41 -16.97 -3.56 5.33
C GLU A 41 -16.36 -4.94 5.59
N GLU A 42 -16.98 -5.72 6.49
CA GLU A 42 -16.48 -7.03 6.90
C GLU A 42 -16.56 -8.03 5.75
N GLU A 43 -17.75 -8.14 5.13
CA GLU A 43 -17.99 -9.07 4.03
C GLU A 43 -17.11 -8.73 2.81
N THR A 44 -16.98 -7.46 2.49
CA THR A 44 -16.12 -7.00 1.40
C THR A 44 -14.65 -7.38 1.65
N CYS A 45 -14.14 -7.17 2.86
CA CYS A 45 -12.77 -7.54 3.20
C CYS A 45 -12.54 -9.06 3.24
N ILE A 46 -13.56 -9.85 3.58
CA ILE A 46 -13.50 -11.31 3.53
C ILE A 46 -13.42 -11.81 2.09
N ARG A 47 -14.29 -11.30 1.22
CA ARG A 47 -14.40 -11.75 -0.17
C ARG A 47 -13.29 -11.23 -1.08
N ASP A 48 -12.87 -9.99 -0.89
CA ASP A 48 -11.94 -9.31 -1.79
C ASP A 48 -10.61 -8.99 -1.11
N GLY A 49 -9.55 -9.62 -1.59
CA GLY A 49 -8.18 -9.40 -1.11
C GLY A 49 -7.65 -7.98 -1.34
N TYR A 50 -8.23 -7.22 -2.28
CA TYR A 50 -7.86 -5.83 -2.49
C TYR A 50 -8.24 -4.97 -1.29
N TYR A 51 -9.49 -5.07 -0.83
CA TYR A 51 -9.96 -4.36 0.37
C TYR A 51 -9.29 -4.89 1.63
N ARG A 52 -9.11 -6.19 1.73
CA ARG A 52 -8.42 -6.81 2.87
C ARG A 52 -6.99 -6.29 3.06
N ARG A 53 -6.24 -6.14 1.98
CA ARG A 53 -4.89 -5.55 2.03
C ARG A 53 -4.86 -4.08 2.42
N ALA A 54 -5.92 -3.34 2.16
CA ALA A 54 -6.06 -1.95 2.56
C ALA A 54 -6.47 -1.78 4.04
N LEU A 55 -6.82 -2.88 4.71
CA LEU A 55 -7.26 -2.88 6.10
C LEU A 55 -6.08 -2.58 7.01
N THR A 56 -6.08 -1.43 7.64
CA THR A 56 -5.00 -0.99 8.54
C THR A 56 -5.31 -1.28 10.00
N ILE A 57 -6.57 -1.10 10.41
CA ILE A 57 -7.06 -1.36 11.77
C ILE A 57 -8.42 -2.03 11.66
N TYR A 58 -8.63 -3.10 12.42
CA TYR A 58 -9.90 -3.77 12.52
C TYR A 58 -10.21 -4.12 13.98
N ARG A 59 -11.35 -3.64 14.48
CA ARG A 59 -11.80 -3.86 15.88
C ARG A 59 -10.70 -3.60 16.94
N GLY A 60 -9.90 -2.55 16.71
CA GLY A 60 -8.81 -2.17 17.61
C GLY A 60 -7.50 -2.94 17.42
N LEU A 61 -7.46 -3.91 16.53
CA LEU A 61 -6.25 -4.64 16.15
C LEU A 61 -5.58 -3.95 14.98
N LEU A 62 -4.27 -3.75 15.07
CA LEU A 62 -3.45 -3.28 13.96
C LEU A 62 -3.24 -4.43 12.97
N THR A 63 -3.56 -4.21 11.70
CA THR A 63 -3.50 -5.23 10.65
C THR A 63 -2.54 -4.90 9.51
N HIS A 64 -1.77 -3.82 9.65
CA HIS A 64 -0.83 -3.33 8.65
C HIS A 64 0.61 -3.45 9.17
N GLU A 65 1.39 -4.32 8.52
CA GLU A 65 2.74 -4.69 8.97
C GLU A 65 3.70 -3.50 8.97
N GLU A 66 3.71 -2.69 7.91
CA GLU A 66 4.61 -1.55 7.80
C GLU A 66 4.31 -0.48 8.85
N THR A 67 3.05 -0.27 9.17
CA THR A 67 2.66 0.63 10.27
C THR A 67 3.12 0.10 11.62
N SER A 68 3.03 -1.22 11.82
CA SER A 68 3.55 -1.90 13.02
C SER A 68 5.05 -1.67 13.18
N ALA A 69 5.81 -1.88 12.12
CA ALA A 69 7.26 -1.71 12.13
C ALA A 69 7.66 -0.26 12.49
N VAL A 70 6.98 0.72 11.89
CA VAL A 70 7.26 2.15 12.16
C VAL A 70 6.88 2.56 13.58
N GLN A 71 5.77 2.03 14.10
CA GLN A 71 5.25 2.42 15.42
C GLN A 71 5.77 1.53 16.57
N GLY A 72 6.46 0.44 16.28
CA GLY A 72 6.89 -0.55 17.28
C GLY A 72 5.72 -1.20 18.03
N ARG A 73 4.58 -1.42 17.34
CA ARG A 73 3.37 -2.02 17.92
C ARG A 73 3.12 -3.42 17.39
N PRO A 74 2.56 -4.32 18.20
CA PRO A 74 2.15 -5.63 17.72
C PRO A 74 1.05 -5.49 16.67
N TRP A 75 1.05 -6.38 15.69
CA TRP A 75 0.05 -6.47 14.65
C TRP A 75 -0.41 -7.91 14.45
N VAL A 76 -1.55 -8.08 13.83
CA VAL A 76 -2.11 -9.37 13.42
C VAL A 76 -2.44 -9.34 11.95
N ARG A 77 -2.39 -10.46 11.28
CA ARG A 77 -2.74 -10.52 9.86
C ARG A 77 -4.22 -10.18 9.65
N PRO A 78 -4.56 -9.49 8.56
CA PRO A 78 -5.96 -9.17 8.26
C PRO A 78 -6.86 -10.40 8.23
N GLU A 79 -6.36 -11.52 7.70
CA GLU A 79 -7.08 -12.80 7.64
C GLU A 79 -7.41 -13.35 9.02
N GLU A 80 -6.46 -13.26 9.93
CA GLU A 80 -6.63 -13.70 11.31
C GLU A 80 -7.60 -12.78 12.05
N ALA A 81 -7.46 -11.47 11.87
CA ALA A 81 -8.34 -10.49 12.48
C ALA A 81 -9.80 -10.63 12.00
N LEU A 82 -10.00 -10.99 10.73
CA LEU A 82 -11.32 -11.25 10.13
C LEU A 82 -11.85 -12.67 10.39
N GLY A 83 -11.08 -13.55 11.04
CA GLY A 83 -11.49 -14.91 11.34
C GLY A 83 -11.69 -15.80 10.10
N ILE A 84 -10.94 -15.55 9.03
CA ILE A 84 -11.02 -16.33 7.79
C ILE A 84 -10.40 -17.70 8.03
N SER A 85 -11.26 -18.74 8.15
CA SER A 85 -10.84 -20.12 8.36
C SER A 85 -10.26 -20.73 7.08
N GLY A 86 -9.18 -21.49 7.21
CA GLY A 86 -8.58 -22.23 6.09
C GLY A 86 -7.69 -21.37 5.20
N PHE A 87 -7.41 -20.15 5.56
CA PHE A 87 -6.39 -19.37 4.90
C PHE A 87 -5.04 -20.04 5.14
N ARG A 88 -4.51 -20.65 4.10
CA ARG A 88 -3.15 -21.19 4.11
C ARG A 88 -2.21 -20.01 4.07
N LEU A 89 -1.51 -19.78 5.16
CA LEU A 89 -0.39 -18.86 5.17
C LEU A 89 0.64 -19.42 4.18
N ASP A 90 0.67 -18.86 2.99
CA ASP A 90 1.82 -19.07 2.13
C ASP A 90 2.96 -18.27 2.77
N PRO A 91 4.00 -18.90 3.29
CA PRO A 91 5.09 -18.21 3.97
C PRO A 91 5.88 -17.31 3.01
N ALA A 92 5.70 -17.48 1.71
CA ALA A 92 6.47 -16.78 0.70
C ALA A 92 5.87 -15.44 0.21
N PRO A 93 4.54 -15.24 0.11
CA PRO A 93 4.06 -14.14 -0.74
C PRO A 93 4.19 -12.76 -0.13
N LEU A 94 4.26 -12.63 1.16
CA LEU A 94 4.30 -11.31 1.80
C LEU A 94 5.72 -10.83 2.10
N ALA A 95 6.65 -11.76 2.32
CA ALA A 95 8.06 -11.43 2.48
C ALA A 95 8.80 -11.31 1.14
N SER A 96 8.30 -11.96 0.09
CA SER A 96 8.90 -11.94 -1.24
C SER A 96 8.10 -11.17 -2.28
N ASP A 97 6.81 -10.95 -2.09
CA ASP A 97 6.05 -9.97 -2.87
C ASP A 97 6.28 -8.58 -2.27
N THR A 98 7.52 -8.28 -2.16
CA THR A 98 8.10 -7.00 -1.80
C THR A 98 7.88 -5.95 -2.89
N ARG A 99 6.80 -6.04 -3.68
CA ARG A 99 6.47 -4.93 -4.58
C ARG A 99 6.23 -3.65 -3.82
N SER A 100 5.79 -3.70 -2.57
CA SER A 100 5.75 -2.52 -1.70
C SER A 100 7.11 -2.20 -1.07
N THR A 101 7.88 -3.19 -0.66
CA THR A 101 9.26 -2.99 -0.16
C THR A 101 10.25 -2.77 -1.30
N HIS A 102 10.00 -3.28 -2.50
CA HIS A 102 10.80 -2.95 -3.69
C HIS A 102 10.76 -1.46 -4.04
N PHE A 103 9.69 -0.76 -3.71
CA PHE A 103 9.64 0.68 -3.95
C PHE A 103 10.60 1.44 -3.02
N TYR A 104 10.82 0.94 -1.82
CA TYR A 104 11.76 1.54 -0.88
C TYR A 104 13.19 0.99 -1.05
N SER A 105 13.36 -0.30 -1.33
CA SER A 105 14.68 -0.87 -1.59
C SER A 105 15.29 -0.39 -2.90
N TRP A 106 14.47 -0.07 -3.90
CA TRP A 106 14.96 0.56 -5.12
C TRP A 106 15.58 1.95 -4.86
N ALA A 107 15.08 2.68 -3.87
CA ALA A 107 15.65 3.96 -3.48
C ALA A 107 17.00 3.80 -2.76
N GLU A 108 17.21 2.69 -2.06
CA GLU A 108 18.48 2.39 -1.38
C GLU A 108 19.52 1.79 -2.33
N ASP A 109 19.12 0.89 -3.21
CA ASP A 109 20.02 0.23 -4.16
C ASP A 109 20.46 1.15 -5.32
N GLY A 110 19.59 2.11 -5.72
CA GLY A 110 19.92 3.09 -6.75
C GLY A 110 20.93 4.16 -6.34
N GLY A 111 21.11 4.36 -5.04
CA GLY A 111 22.10 5.28 -4.49
C GLY A 111 23.52 4.71 -4.42
N ALA A 112 23.66 3.39 -4.46
CA ALA A 112 24.96 2.73 -4.29
C ALA A 112 25.75 2.49 -5.59
N GLN A 113 25.15 2.71 -6.75
CA GLN A 113 25.80 2.41 -8.04
C GLN A 113 26.48 3.59 -8.73
N THR A 114 26.51 4.77 -8.12
CA THR A 114 27.14 5.95 -8.75
C THR A 114 28.57 6.26 -8.27
N GLU A 115 29.20 5.40 -7.47
CA GLU A 115 30.56 5.70 -6.96
C GLU A 115 31.68 4.78 -7.47
N HIS A 116 31.51 4.06 -8.56
CA HIS A 116 32.66 3.36 -9.17
C HIS A 116 32.67 3.47 -10.69
N SER A 117 33.11 4.64 -11.18
CA SER A 117 33.74 4.78 -12.47
C SER A 117 34.53 6.11 -12.49
N SER A 118 35.77 5.99 -12.06
CA SER A 118 36.84 6.91 -12.38
C SER A 118 38.06 6.11 -12.71
#